data_06abdbffa4dde2dfafb3e98c6ff2baff
#
_entry.id   06abdbffa4dde2dfafb3e98c6ff2baff
#
_cell.length_a   1.000
_cell.length_b   1.000
_cell.length_c   1.000
_cell.angle_alpha   90.00
_cell.angle_beta   90.00
_cell.angle_gamma   90.00
#
_symmetry.space_group_name_H-M   'P 1'
#
loop_
_entity.id
_entity.type
_entity.pdbx_description
1 polymer ?
#
loop_
_entity_poly.entity_id
_entity_poly.type
_entity_poly.pdbx_seq_one_letter_code
_entity_poly.pdbx_strand_id
1 'polypeptide(L)'
;MPTDSSSVIRLAGTRACLLAVLLSCTALGAGELQVGRYSIAAMAPLTAQVEPLSATVEVRFEKPVRTVGDAVQHLLDDSGYRLAGTPGSAAHILLAQPLPGVHRELGPLRLDQALQTLAGPIFQLVQDPLHRRIAFEPCTGQGR
;
A
#
# COMPACT_ATOMS: atom_id res chain seq x y z
N MET A 1 34.79 -48.61 -52.42
CA MET A 1 34.40 -47.21 -52.17
C MET A 1 33.57 -47.20 -50.89
N PRO A 2 34.12 -46.78 -49.78
CA PRO A 2 33.36 -46.64 -48.54
C PRO A 2 32.82 -45.20 -48.46
N THR A 3 31.53 -45.10 -48.29
CA THR A 3 30.81 -43.85 -48.06
C THR A 3 30.85 -43.53 -46.57
N ASP A 4 31.41 -42.41 -46.29
CA ASP A 4 31.68 -41.83 -45.00
C ASP A 4 30.38 -41.47 -44.26
N SER A 5 30.08 -42.24 -43.18
CA SER A 5 28.88 -42.08 -42.36
C SER A 5 29.14 -41.35 -41.05
N SER A 6 30.19 -40.52 -40.99
CA SER A 6 30.67 -39.95 -39.72
C SER A 6 30.24 -38.54 -39.44
N SER A 7 29.47 -37.88 -40.34
CA SER A 7 29.20 -36.41 -40.21
C SER A 7 27.86 -36.06 -39.56
N VAL A 8 26.99 -37.00 -39.27
CA VAL A 8 25.62 -36.69 -38.82
C VAL A 8 25.45 -36.70 -37.27
N ILE A 9 26.42 -37.25 -36.56
CA ILE A 9 26.27 -37.43 -35.09
C ILE A 9 26.73 -36.19 -34.28
N ARG A 10 27.45 -35.27 -34.89
CA ARG A 10 28.03 -34.09 -34.18
C ARG A 10 27.09 -32.89 -34.05
N LEU A 11 25.98 -32.83 -34.79
CA LEU A 11 25.04 -31.68 -34.71
C LEU A 11 23.90 -31.85 -33.70
N ALA A 12 23.66 -33.04 -33.22
CA ALA A 12 22.57 -33.30 -32.25
C ALA A 12 22.96 -32.96 -30.80
N GLY A 13 24.25 -32.99 -30.49
CA GLY A 13 24.72 -32.76 -29.10
C GLY A 13 24.76 -31.28 -28.66
N THR A 14 24.93 -30.34 -29.57
CA THR A 14 25.07 -28.94 -29.24
C THR A 14 23.74 -28.20 -29.03
N ARG A 15 22.64 -28.74 -29.59
CA ARG A 15 21.31 -28.13 -29.37
C ARG A 15 20.64 -28.56 -28.07
N ALA A 16 20.99 -29.69 -27.52
CA ALA A 16 20.46 -30.17 -26.23
C ALA A 16 21.10 -29.44 -25.05
N CYS A 17 22.36 -29.01 -25.16
CA CYS A 17 23.03 -28.25 -24.09
C CYS A 17 22.58 -26.78 -23.98
N LEU A 18 22.14 -26.16 -25.07
CA LEU A 18 21.65 -24.76 -25.08
C LEU A 18 20.24 -24.62 -24.48
N LEU A 19 19.42 -25.67 -24.52
CA LEU A 19 18.07 -25.66 -23.91
C LEU A 19 18.10 -25.91 -22.39
N ALA A 20 19.14 -26.53 -21.87
CA ALA A 20 19.27 -26.76 -20.42
C ALA A 20 19.73 -25.51 -19.64
N VAL A 21 20.37 -24.54 -20.29
CA VAL A 21 20.87 -23.30 -19.65
C VAL A 21 19.78 -22.24 -19.49
N LEU A 22 18.68 -22.33 -20.23
CA LEU A 22 17.60 -21.35 -20.18
C LEU A 22 16.53 -21.61 -19.11
N LEU A 23 16.59 -22.74 -18.37
CA LEU A 23 15.60 -23.11 -17.37
C LEU A 23 16.05 -22.85 -15.93
N SER A 24 17.22 -22.30 -15.68
CA SER A 24 17.76 -22.11 -14.33
C SER A 24 17.69 -20.64 -13.81
N CYS A 25 16.83 -19.81 -14.35
CA CYS A 25 16.73 -18.42 -13.91
C CYS A 25 15.32 -18.06 -13.43
N THR A 26 14.83 -18.73 -12.37
CA THR A 26 13.67 -18.26 -11.60
C THR A 26 13.75 -18.73 -10.15
N ALA A 27 14.65 -18.14 -9.40
CA ALA A 27 14.49 -18.01 -7.96
C ALA A 27 14.85 -16.57 -7.60
N LEU A 28 13.92 -15.64 -7.83
CA LEU A 28 13.90 -14.38 -7.11
C LEU A 28 13.49 -14.70 -5.67
N GLY A 29 14.41 -15.30 -4.91
CA GLY A 29 14.29 -15.38 -3.47
C GLY A 29 14.32 -13.97 -2.92
N ALA A 30 13.41 -13.65 -2.01
CA ALA A 30 13.52 -12.48 -1.16
C ALA A 30 14.91 -12.50 -0.54
N GLY A 31 15.79 -11.61 -1.02
CA GLY A 31 17.19 -11.60 -0.63
C GLY A 31 17.30 -11.13 0.82
N GLU A 32 17.90 -11.94 1.66
CA GLU A 32 18.40 -11.48 2.95
C GLU A 32 19.73 -10.77 2.72
N LEU A 33 19.82 -9.52 3.14
CA LEU A 33 21.08 -8.78 3.14
C LEU A 33 21.77 -8.98 4.49
N GLN A 34 22.94 -9.59 4.49
CA GLN A 34 23.74 -9.73 5.71
C GLN A 34 24.39 -8.39 6.07
N VAL A 35 23.91 -7.76 7.12
CA VAL A 35 24.42 -6.50 7.66
C VAL A 35 25.31 -6.83 8.88
N GLY A 36 26.60 -6.99 8.62
CA GLY A 36 27.57 -7.33 9.67
C GLY A 36 27.68 -8.84 9.95
N ARG A 37 28.61 -9.20 10.88
CA ARG A 37 28.94 -10.60 11.17
C ARG A 37 27.82 -11.42 11.84
N TYR A 38 26.85 -10.73 12.44
CA TYR A 38 25.81 -11.35 13.28
C TYR A 38 24.39 -10.80 13.04
N SER A 39 24.18 -9.97 12.01
CA SER A 39 22.89 -9.35 11.75
C SER A 39 22.44 -9.67 10.32
N ILE A 40 21.27 -10.24 10.20
CA ILE A 40 20.56 -10.47 8.94
C ILE A 40 19.40 -9.48 8.91
N ALA A 41 19.34 -8.63 7.89
CA ALA A 41 18.20 -7.75 7.64
C ALA A 41 17.35 -8.34 6.54
N ALA A 42 16.07 -8.52 6.78
CA ALA A 42 15.12 -8.91 5.75
C ALA A 42 14.96 -7.78 4.73
N MET A 43 15.13 -8.09 3.46
CA MET A 43 14.95 -7.10 2.36
C MET A 43 13.49 -6.92 1.96
N ALA A 44 12.55 -7.53 2.68
CA ALA A 44 11.12 -7.30 2.42
C ALA A 44 10.72 -5.91 2.94
N PRO A 45 10.03 -5.10 2.13
CA PRO A 45 9.51 -3.82 2.59
C PRO A 45 8.51 -4.03 3.73
N LEU A 46 8.51 -3.12 4.70
CA LEU A 46 7.50 -3.12 5.76
C LEU A 46 6.11 -2.90 5.14
N THR A 47 5.09 -3.50 5.75
CA THR A 47 3.69 -3.36 5.27
C THR A 47 3.31 -1.88 5.12
N ALA A 48 3.70 -1.01 6.05
CA ALA A 48 3.45 0.42 5.98
C ALA A 48 4.16 1.13 4.80
N GLN A 49 5.24 0.55 4.26
CA GLN A 49 5.90 1.09 3.06
C GLN A 49 5.14 0.71 1.77
N VAL A 50 4.53 -0.47 1.76
CA VAL A 50 3.71 -0.94 0.64
C VAL A 50 2.32 -0.33 0.70
N GLU A 51 1.74 -0.26 1.90
CA GLU A 51 0.39 0.23 2.18
C GLU A 51 0.45 1.32 3.29
N PRO A 52 0.67 2.59 2.92
CA PRO A 52 0.85 3.68 3.90
C PRO A 52 -0.33 3.87 4.85
N LEU A 53 -1.56 3.56 4.42
CA LEU A 53 -2.74 3.64 5.29
C LEU A 53 -2.75 2.58 6.40
N SER A 54 -1.90 1.55 6.33
CA SER A 54 -1.71 0.57 7.39
C SER A 54 -0.73 1.02 8.49
N ALA A 55 -0.07 2.16 8.32
CA ALA A 55 0.84 2.71 9.31
C ALA A 55 0.13 2.99 10.63
N THR A 56 0.78 2.67 11.74
CA THR A 56 0.26 3.01 13.07
C THR A 56 0.56 4.48 13.37
N VAL A 57 -0.47 5.21 13.76
CA VAL A 57 -0.40 6.63 14.11
C VAL A 57 -0.88 6.86 15.54
N GLU A 58 -0.27 7.83 16.19
CA GLU A 58 -0.71 8.38 17.46
C GLU A 58 -0.62 9.89 17.33
N VAL A 59 -1.77 10.57 17.39
CA VAL A 59 -1.87 11.99 17.10
C VAL A 59 -2.69 12.73 18.16
N ARG A 60 -2.20 13.88 18.55
CA ARG A 60 -2.93 14.85 19.34
C ARG A 60 -3.12 16.12 18.50
N PHE A 61 -4.37 16.41 18.16
CA PHE A 61 -4.70 17.62 17.40
C PHE A 61 -4.69 18.85 18.29
N GLU A 62 -3.82 19.79 17.94
CA GLU A 62 -3.72 21.07 18.64
C GLU A 62 -4.82 22.07 18.20
N LYS A 63 -4.86 23.23 18.86
CA LYS A 63 -5.89 24.26 18.63
C LYS A 63 -6.08 24.75 17.20
N PRO A 64 -5.06 24.79 16.29
CA PRO A 64 -5.28 25.16 14.90
C PRO A 64 -6.24 24.26 14.15
N VAL A 65 -6.27 22.94 14.50
CA VAL A 65 -7.17 21.94 13.89
C VAL A 65 -8.56 22.12 14.49
N ARG A 66 -9.50 22.62 13.68
CA ARG A 66 -10.86 22.97 14.14
C ARG A 66 -11.92 22.08 13.56
N THR A 67 -11.75 21.61 12.33
CA THR A 67 -12.72 20.82 11.61
C THR A 67 -12.26 19.38 11.43
N VAL A 68 -13.21 18.51 11.10
CA VAL A 68 -12.89 17.11 10.70
C VAL A 68 -11.99 17.12 9.48
N GLY A 69 -12.21 18.04 8.52
CA GLY A 69 -11.38 18.18 7.34
C GLY A 69 -9.94 18.53 7.66
N ASP A 70 -9.70 19.49 8.60
CA ASP A 70 -8.35 19.84 9.04
C ASP A 70 -7.65 18.62 9.67
N ALA A 71 -8.37 17.85 10.50
CA ALA A 71 -7.83 16.67 11.15
C ALA A 71 -7.47 15.56 10.14
N VAL A 72 -8.35 15.32 9.17
CA VAL A 72 -8.09 14.36 8.06
C VAL A 72 -6.87 14.79 7.26
N GLN A 73 -6.78 16.08 6.90
CA GLN A 73 -5.65 16.60 6.15
C GLN A 73 -4.34 16.43 6.90
N HIS A 74 -4.33 16.76 8.19
CA HIS A 74 -3.17 16.58 9.06
C HIS A 74 -2.70 15.12 9.13
N LEU A 75 -3.63 14.15 9.20
CA LEU A 75 -3.30 12.71 9.16
C LEU A 75 -2.73 12.25 7.82
N LEU A 76 -3.10 12.94 6.74
CA LEU A 76 -2.66 12.55 5.39
C LEU A 76 -1.32 13.17 4.98
N ASP A 77 -0.86 14.22 5.64
CA ASP A 77 0.31 15.01 5.24
C ASP A 77 1.55 14.14 4.98
N ASP A 78 1.79 13.12 5.81
CA ASP A 78 2.94 12.23 5.69
C ASP A 78 2.63 10.89 4.99
N SER A 79 1.36 10.65 4.64
CA SER A 79 0.94 9.37 4.05
C SER A 79 1.16 9.26 2.55
N GLY A 80 1.35 10.41 1.88
CA GLY A 80 1.38 10.52 0.43
C GLY A 80 0.01 10.38 -0.24
N TYR A 81 -1.08 10.25 0.54
CA TYR A 81 -2.45 10.28 0.03
C TYR A 81 -3.01 11.70 0.06
N ARG A 82 -4.00 11.93 -0.80
CA ARG A 82 -4.72 13.20 -0.87
C ARG A 82 -6.21 12.97 -0.72
N LEU A 83 -6.87 13.88 -0.02
CA LEU A 83 -8.31 13.85 0.09
C LEU A 83 -8.95 14.24 -1.25
N ALA A 84 -9.77 13.36 -1.78
CA ALA A 84 -10.64 13.64 -2.91
C ALA A 84 -12.01 14.10 -2.38
N GLY A 85 -12.53 15.18 -2.93
CA GLY A 85 -13.84 15.68 -2.55
C GLY A 85 -14.50 16.42 -3.70
N THR A 86 -15.81 16.25 -3.84
CA THR A 86 -16.62 17.05 -4.72
C THR A 86 -17.34 18.13 -3.88
N PRO A 87 -17.21 19.41 -4.22
CA PRO A 87 -17.96 20.45 -3.53
C PRO A 87 -19.46 20.14 -3.50
N GLY A 88 -20.09 20.34 -2.34
CA GLY A 88 -21.52 20.08 -2.16
C GLY A 88 -21.91 18.60 -1.91
N SER A 89 -20.94 17.68 -1.89
CA SER A 89 -21.19 16.29 -1.51
C SER A 89 -21.46 16.12 0.00
N ALA A 90 -22.05 14.98 0.39
CA ALA A 90 -22.22 14.65 1.81
C ALA A 90 -20.86 14.63 2.56
N ALA A 91 -19.81 14.17 1.89
CA ALA A 91 -18.45 14.21 2.43
C ALA A 91 -17.97 15.64 2.70
N HIS A 92 -18.28 16.58 1.84
CA HIS A 92 -17.93 17.99 2.06
C HIS A 92 -18.60 18.56 3.32
N ILE A 93 -19.86 18.19 3.57
CA ILE A 93 -20.58 18.57 4.80
C ILE A 93 -19.91 17.94 6.03
N LEU A 94 -19.53 16.67 5.97
CA LEU A 94 -18.78 15.98 7.04
C LEU A 94 -17.49 16.72 7.37
N LEU A 95 -16.69 17.04 6.35
CA LEU A 95 -15.38 17.66 6.51
C LEU A 95 -15.46 19.07 7.10
N ALA A 96 -16.57 19.77 6.86
CA ALA A 96 -16.84 21.09 7.43
C ALA A 96 -17.31 21.06 8.91
N GLN A 97 -17.63 19.87 9.44
CA GLN A 97 -18.07 19.74 10.84
C GLN A 97 -16.93 20.08 11.80
N PRO A 98 -17.27 20.67 12.97
CA PRO A 98 -16.26 20.91 14.01
C PRO A 98 -15.72 19.58 14.54
N LEU A 99 -14.41 19.54 14.81
CA LEU A 99 -13.77 18.36 15.37
C LEU A 99 -14.27 18.09 16.80
N PRO A 100 -14.91 16.93 17.07
CA PRO A 100 -15.36 16.57 18.42
C PRO A 100 -14.18 16.49 19.40
N GLY A 101 -14.41 16.89 20.64
CA GLY A 101 -13.38 16.88 21.68
C GLY A 101 -12.80 15.48 21.93
N VAL A 102 -13.61 14.44 21.79
CA VAL A 102 -13.20 13.03 21.96
C VAL A 102 -12.23 12.56 20.86
N HIS A 103 -12.22 13.20 19.69
CA HIS A 103 -11.33 12.88 18.59
C HIS A 103 -10.06 13.72 18.56
N ARG A 104 -9.83 14.56 19.57
CA ARG A 104 -8.60 15.37 19.64
C ARG A 104 -7.36 14.57 19.98
N GLU A 105 -7.54 13.40 20.57
CA GLU A 105 -6.47 12.45 20.85
C GLU A 105 -6.83 11.13 20.23
N LEU A 106 -6.05 10.71 19.24
CA LEU A 106 -6.21 9.44 18.54
C LEU A 106 -4.91 8.66 18.68
N GLY A 107 -5.03 7.42 19.09
CA GLY A 107 -3.86 6.59 19.09
C GLY A 107 -3.86 5.43 20.04
N PRO A 108 -2.83 4.58 19.99
CA PRO A 108 -2.18 4.16 18.76
C PRO A 108 -3.13 3.28 17.93
N LEU A 109 -3.38 3.64 16.69
CA LEU A 109 -4.23 2.88 15.77
C LEU A 109 -3.75 3.04 14.32
N ARG A 110 -4.25 2.21 13.42
CA ARG A 110 -3.89 2.32 12.00
C ARG A 110 -4.47 3.60 11.40
N LEU A 111 -3.78 4.16 10.43
CA LEU A 111 -4.19 5.41 9.77
C LEU A 111 -5.57 5.28 9.11
N ASP A 112 -5.87 4.14 8.46
CA ASP A 112 -7.19 3.87 7.90
C ASP A 112 -8.29 3.87 8.96
N GLN A 113 -8.02 3.31 10.14
CA GLN A 113 -8.94 3.30 11.28
C GLN A 113 -9.10 4.70 11.89
N ALA A 114 -8.01 5.49 11.97
CA ALA A 114 -8.08 6.87 12.43
C ALA A 114 -8.99 7.71 11.52
N LEU A 115 -8.80 7.60 10.21
CA LEU A 115 -9.63 8.28 9.21
C LEU A 115 -11.10 7.85 9.30
N GLN A 116 -11.35 6.54 9.44
CA GLN A 116 -12.71 6.00 9.61
C GLN A 116 -13.36 6.48 10.91
N THR A 117 -12.60 6.60 12.00
CA THR A 117 -13.09 7.12 13.29
C THR A 117 -13.52 8.58 13.18
N LEU A 118 -12.77 9.41 12.44
CA LEU A 118 -13.11 10.80 12.19
C LEU A 118 -14.37 10.95 11.32
N ALA A 119 -14.55 10.05 10.34
CA ALA A 119 -15.72 10.06 9.45
C ALA A 119 -16.99 9.57 10.15
N GLY A 120 -16.84 8.71 11.15
CA GLY A 120 -17.96 8.10 11.86
C GLY A 120 -18.62 6.93 11.10
N PRO A 121 -19.65 6.29 11.70
CA PRO A 121 -20.22 5.05 11.17
C PRO A 121 -21.11 5.20 9.94
N ILE A 122 -21.53 6.42 9.62
CA ILE A 122 -22.40 6.71 8.47
C ILE A 122 -21.64 6.93 7.18
N PHE A 123 -20.32 7.01 7.25
CA PHE A 123 -19.43 7.12 6.09
C PHE A 123 -18.50 5.93 6.03
N GLN A 124 -18.12 5.56 4.82
CA GLN A 124 -17.06 4.59 4.56
C GLN A 124 -15.86 5.28 3.90
N LEU A 125 -14.68 4.85 4.26
CA LEU A 125 -13.43 5.27 3.64
C LEU A 125 -13.25 4.50 2.32
N VAL A 126 -13.18 5.21 1.21
CA VAL A 126 -12.85 4.65 -0.10
C VAL A 126 -11.45 5.09 -0.46
N GLN A 127 -10.59 4.14 -0.81
CA GLN A 127 -9.21 4.42 -1.21
C GLN A 127 -8.99 4.06 -2.68
N ASP A 128 -8.25 4.94 -3.37
CA ASP A 128 -7.70 4.71 -4.71
C ASP A 128 -6.17 4.67 -4.58
N PRO A 129 -5.59 3.47 -4.45
CA PRO A 129 -4.14 3.34 -4.30
C PRO A 129 -3.36 3.72 -5.56
N LEU A 130 -3.99 3.63 -6.73
CA LEU A 130 -3.35 3.97 -7.99
C LEU A 130 -3.08 5.48 -8.10
N HIS A 131 -4.06 6.30 -7.73
CA HIS A 131 -3.95 7.76 -7.78
C HIS A 131 -3.59 8.37 -6.43
N ARG A 132 -3.35 7.55 -5.40
CA ARG A 132 -3.08 8.00 -4.03
C ARG A 132 -4.13 8.95 -3.51
N ARG A 133 -5.40 8.56 -3.64
CA ARG A 133 -6.56 9.34 -3.18
C ARG A 133 -7.41 8.58 -2.19
N ILE A 134 -7.99 9.31 -1.26
CA ILE A 134 -9.06 8.80 -0.41
C ILE A 134 -10.30 9.67 -0.56
N ALA A 135 -11.46 9.06 -0.36
CA ALA A 135 -12.75 9.75 -0.31
C ALA A 135 -13.61 9.16 0.81
N PHE A 136 -14.57 9.94 1.29
CA PHE A 136 -15.59 9.45 2.19
C PHE A 136 -16.91 9.37 1.44
N GLU A 137 -17.53 8.21 1.44
CA GLU A 137 -18.83 7.99 0.84
C GLU A 137 -19.85 7.63 1.90
N PRO A 138 -21.08 8.16 1.83
CA PRO A 138 -22.12 7.76 2.76
C PRO A 138 -22.39 6.27 2.61
N CYS A 139 -22.49 5.55 3.70
CA CYS A 139 -22.93 4.16 3.69
C CYS A 139 -24.36 4.15 3.14
N THR A 140 -24.55 3.81 1.87
CA THR A 140 -25.87 3.49 1.33
C THR A 140 -26.31 2.23 2.05
N GLY A 141 -27.20 2.39 3.04
CA GLY A 141 -27.80 1.26 3.74
C GLY A 141 -28.37 0.31 2.71
N GLN A 142 -27.72 -0.84 2.54
CA GLN A 142 -28.36 -1.95 1.85
C GLN A 142 -29.57 -2.29 2.70
N GLY A 143 -30.73 -1.89 2.20
CA GLY A 143 -32.02 -2.21 2.81
C GLY A 143 -32.08 -3.71 3.03
N ARG A 144 -32.33 -4.05 4.28
CA ARG A 144 -32.63 -5.38 4.74
C ARG A 144 -33.99 -5.77 4.21
#